data_fa21cb13e794269df0a592e738953736
#
_entry.id   fa21cb13e794269df0a592e738953736
#
_cell.length_a   1.000
_cell.length_b   1.000
_cell.length_c   1.000
_cell.angle_alpha   90.00
_cell.angle_beta   90.00
_cell.angle_gamma   90.00
#
_symmetry.space_group_name_H-M   'P 1'
#
loop_
_entity.id
_entity.type
_entity.pdbx_description
1 polymer ?
#
loop_
_entity_poly.entity_id
_entity_poly.type
_entity_poly.pdbx_seq_one_letter_code
_entity_poly.pdbx_strand_id
1 'polypeptide(L)'
;MAEIDYSQVTGLVHSTESFGSVDGPGIRFIVFMQGCKMRCQYCHNPDTWAMESNKAVERTVEDVLDEALRFRHFWGEHGGITVSGGEAMLQIDFVTALFTEAKKLGIHCTLDTCGFAYRNTPEYHEVVDKLLAVTDLVLLDIKEIDPEQHKFVTRQPNKNILELINGLVLDLPHTLIKLVEAAKA
;
A
#
# COMPACT_ATOMS: atom_id res chain seq x y z
N MET A 1 -4.47 -29.65 0.19
CA MET A 1 -4.28 -28.68 -0.90
C MET A 1 -2.82 -28.28 -0.86
N ALA A 2 -2.13 -28.20 -2.02
CA ALA A 2 -0.76 -27.70 -2.04
C ALA A 2 -0.80 -26.24 -1.55
N GLU A 3 0.13 -25.88 -0.67
CA GLU A 3 0.33 -24.50 -0.24
C GLU A 3 0.75 -23.66 -1.45
N ILE A 4 0.10 -22.52 -1.66
CA ILE A 4 0.46 -21.63 -2.77
C ILE A 4 1.77 -20.95 -2.39
N ASP A 5 2.78 -21.10 -3.22
CA ASP A 5 4.06 -20.40 -3.07
C ASP A 5 3.95 -19.01 -3.69
N TYR A 6 3.93 -18.00 -2.86
CA TYR A 6 3.87 -16.60 -3.27
C TYR A 6 5.24 -15.95 -3.45
N SER A 7 6.33 -16.65 -3.13
CA SER A 7 7.69 -16.09 -3.13
C SER A 7 8.12 -15.54 -4.50
N GLN A 8 7.62 -16.15 -5.58
CA GLN A 8 7.97 -15.81 -6.96
C GLN A 8 7.01 -14.82 -7.62
N VAL A 9 5.99 -14.33 -6.90
CA VAL A 9 5.12 -13.26 -7.42
C VAL A 9 5.94 -11.99 -7.56
N THR A 10 5.84 -11.29 -8.70
CA THR A 10 6.62 -10.10 -8.99
C THR A 10 5.81 -8.83 -8.89
N GLY A 11 6.50 -7.74 -8.55
CA GLY A 11 5.97 -6.38 -8.56
C GLY A 11 7.00 -5.38 -9.05
N LEU A 12 6.52 -4.30 -9.64
CA LEU A 12 7.36 -3.21 -10.11
C LEU A 12 7.66 -2.26 -8.95
N VAL A 13 8.83 -2.39 -8.36
CA VAL A 13 9.29 -1.62 -7.19
C VAL A 13 10.10 -0.41 -7.67
N HIS A 14 9.73 0.79 -7.23
CA HIS A 14 10.49 2.01 -7.49
C HIS A 14 11.75 2.07 -6.63
N SER A 15 11.60 1.90 -5.32
CA SER A 15 12.69 1.97 -4.35
C SER A 15 12.28 1.36 -3.02
N THR A 16 13.25 1.19 -2.12
CA THR A 16 13.04 0.76 -0.74
C THR A 16 13.71 1.74 0.23
N GLU A 17 13.19 1.84 1.45
CA GLU A 17 13.77 2.57 2.55
C GLU A 17 13.78 1.72 3.81
N SER A 18 14.94 1.66 4.50
CA SER A 18 15.15 0.71 5.60
C SER A 18 14.76 1.22 6.98
N PHE A 19 14.59 2.54 7.14
CA PHE A 19 14.42 3.20 8.44
C PHE A 19 13.26 4.21 8.46
N GLY A 20 12.16 3.92 7.75
CA GLY A 20 10.96 4.75 7.80
C GLY A 20 10.40 4.86 9.21
N SER A 21 10.03 6.06 9.63
CA SER A 21 9.52 6.34 10.98
C SER A 21 8.16 7.02 11.00
N VAL A 22 7.60 7.35 9.84
CA VAL A 22 6.32 8.06 9.70
C VAL A 22 5.23 7.25 9.00
N ASP A 23 5.60 6.14 8.38
CA ASP A 23 4.73 5.31 7.52
C ASP A 23 4.16 4.09 8.29
N GLY A 24 3.83 4.27 9.56
CA GLY A 24 3.29 3.25 10.44
C GLY A 24 3.98 3.20 11.80
N PRO A 25 3.64 2.22 12.65
CA PRO A 25 4.23 2.10 13.98
C PRO A 25 5.66 1.58 13.93
N GLY A 26 6.51 2.06 14.83
CA GLY A 26 7.91 1.65 14.96
C GLY A 26 8.80 2.05 13.79
N ILE A 27 9.93 1.38 13.65
CA ILE A 27 10.81 1.52 12.48
C ILE A 27 10.35 0.55 11.40
N ARG A 28 10.30 1.02 10.16
CA ARG A 28 9.72 0.27 9.06
C ARG A 28 10.68 0.11 7.89
N PHE A 29 10.60 -1.06 7.25
CA PHE A 29 11.10 -1.22 5.89
C PHE A 29 9.97 -0.82 4.93
N ILE A 30 10.20 0.20 4.12
CA ILE A 30 9.20 0.74 3.21
C ILE A 30 9.51 0.28 1.79
N VAL A 31 8.49 -0.23 1.10
CA VAL A 31 8.54 -0.62 -0.30
C VAL A 31 7.70 0.39 -1.09
N PHE A 32 8.34 1.21 -1.91
CA PHE A 32 7.68 2.17 -2.78
C PHE A 32 7.36 1.52 -4.13
N MET A 33 6.08 1.32 -4.40
CA MET A 33 5.61 0.73 -5.66
C MET A 33 5.65 1.76 -6.79
N GLN A 34 5.94 1.30 -7.99
CA GLN A 34 5.87 2.13 -9.20
C GLN A 34 4.44 2.15 -9.74
N GLY A 35 4.02 3.30 -10.23
CA GLY A 35 2.75 3.55 -10.89
C GLY A 35 1.73 4.28 -10.00
N CYS A 36 1.21 5.41 -10.49
CA CYS A 36 0.09 6.12 -9.90
C CYS A 36 -0.66 6.89 -10.99
N LYS A 37 -1.99 6.77 -11.01
CA LYS A 37 -2.82 7.51 -11.97
C LYS A 37 -3.23 8.90 -11.46
N MET A 38 -3.05 9.16 -10.17
CA MET A 38 -3.28 10.48 -9.61
C MET A 38 -2.14 11.43 -9.97
N ARG A 39 -2.41 12.74 -9.94
CA ARG A 39 -1.45 13.81 -10.21
C ARG A 39 -1.59 14.88 -9.13
N CYS A 40 -1.39 14.44 -7.87
CA CYS A 40 -1.53 15.31 -6.71
C CYS A 40 -0.55 16.47 -6.78
N GLN A 41 -1.04 17.70 -6.63
CA GLN A 41 -0.20 18.91 -6.71
C GLN A 41 0.89 18.96 -5.62
N TYR A 42 0.66 18.25 -4.52
CA TYR A 42 1.57 18.13 -3.36
C TYR A 42 2.15 16.71 -3.21
N CYS A 43 2.33 15.99 -4.32
CA CYS A 43 2.89 14.65 -4.27
C CYS A 43 4.35 14.67 -3.77
N HIS A 44 4.66 13.84 -2.78
CA HIS A 44 6.03 13.70 -2.27
C HIS A 44 6.89 12.80 -3.18
N ASN A 45 6.27 11.90 -3.96
CA ASN A 45 6.95 10.92 -4.80
C ASN A 45 6.52 10.99 -6.28
N PRO A 46 6.67 12.14 -6.98
CA PRO A 46 6.20 12.28 -8.36
C PRO A 46 6.94 11.35 -9.34
N ASP A 47 8.12 10.86 -8.98
CA ASP A 47 8.91 9.89 -9.77
C ASP A 47 8.19 8.54 -9.92
N THR A 48 7.28 8.21 -8.99
CA THR A 48 6.48 6.98 -9.03
C THR A 48 5.23 7.07 -9.91
N TRP A 49 4.93 8.21 -10.53
CA TRP A 49 3.70 8.39 -11.30
C TRP A 49 3.63 7.54 -12.58
N ALA A 50 4.75 7.37 -13.27
CA ALA A 50 4.77 6.62 -14.52
C ALA A 50 4.37 5.16 -14.27
N MET A 51 3.52 4.61 -15.13
CA MET A 51 3.11 3.20 -15.03
C MET A 51 4.26 2.27 -15.39
N GLU A 52 5.19 2.76 -16.22
CA GLU A 52 6.44 2.10 -16.59
C GLU A 52 7.58 3.08 -16.39
N SER A 53 8.70 2.63 -15.88
CA SER A 53 9.87 3.48 -15.62
C SER A 53 11.14 2.64 -15.70
N ASN A 54 12.17 3.20 -16.33
CA ASN A 54 13.50 2.60 -16.35
C ASN A 54 14.25 2.71 -15.00
N LYS A 55 13.68 3.43 -14.04
CA LYS A 55 14.19 3.52 -12.66
C LYS A 55 13.61 2.43 -11.76
N ALA A 56 12.43 1.90 -12.12
CA ALA A 56 11.78 0.85 -11.36
C ALA A 56 12.31 -0.53 -11.78
N VAL A 57 12.34 -1.45 -10.82
CA VAL A 57 12.83 -2.80 -11.02
C VAL A 57 11.73 -3.79 -10.71
N GLU A 58 11.53 -4.76 -11.59
CA GLU A 58 10.68 -5.91 -11.29
C GLU A 58 11.38 -6.78 -10.24
N ARG A 59 10.73 -7.00 -9.09
CA ARG A 59 11.28 -7.76 -7.97
C ARG A 59 10.30 -8.82 -7.54
N THR A 60 10.81 -9.97 -7.14
CA THR A 60 10.02 -11.03 -6.51
C THR A 60 9.72 -10.69 -5.05
N VAL A 61 8.69 -11.34 -4.48
CA VAL A 61 8.39 -11.26 -3.04
C VAL A 61 9.61 -11.73 -2.22
N GLU A 62 10.28 -12.81 -2.63
CA GLU A 62 11.49 -13.33 -1.99
C GLU A 62 12.60 -12.27 -1.93
N ASP A 63 12.92 -11.62 -3.07
CA ASP A 63 13.94 -10.57 -3.13
C ASP A 63 13.66 -9.42 -2.16
N VAL A 64 12.39 -8.99 -2.08
CA VAL A 64 11.98 -7.88 -1.21
C VAL A 64 12.05 -8.29 0.26
N LEU A 65 11.60 -9.50 0.60
CA LEU A 65 11.67 -10.01 1.97
C LEU A 65 13.10 -10.24 2.43
N ASP A 66 13.96 -10.79 1.59
CA ASP A 66 15.37 -11.02 1.90
C ASP A 66 16.08 -9.70 2.21
N GLU A 67 15.79 -8.65 1.45
CA GLU A 67 16.32 -7.31 1.75
C GLU A 67 15.76 -6.79 3.07
N ALA A 68 14.45 -6.83 3.28
CA ALA A 68 13.78 -6.32 4.47
C ALA A 68 14.28 -7.01 5.74
N LEU A 69 14.47 -8.33 5.72
CA LEU A 69 14.90 -9.13 6.86
C LEU A 69 16.30 -8.76 7.37
N ARG A 70 17.17 -8.17 6.53
CA ARG A 70 18.50 -7.66 6.96
C ARG A 70 18.37 -6.56 7.99
N PHE A 71 17.23 -5.84 8.01
CA PHE A 71 16.97 -4.73 8.91
C PHE A 71 16.01 -5.08 10.06
N ARG A 72 15.54 -6.34 10.14
CA ARG A 72 14.53 -6.78 11.11
C ARG A 72 14.89 -6.44 12.56
N HIS A 73 16.15 -6.50 12.93
CA HIS A 73 16.61 -6.21 14.30
C HIS A 73 16.44 -4.74 14.73
N PHE A 74 16.21 -3.82 13.77
CA PHE A 74 15.92 -2.42 14.07
C PHE A 74 14.43 -2.13 14.27
N TRP A 75 13.53 -3.05 13.91
CA TRP A 75 12.08 -2.79 13.94
C TRP A 75 11.49 -2.76 15.35
N GLY A 76 12.17 -3.34 16.35
CA GLY A 76 11.65 -3.48 17.70
C GLY A 76 10.35 -4.30 17.74
N GLU A 77 9.48 -4.00 18.71
CA GLU A 77 8.22 -4.74 18.91
C GLU A 77 7.10 -4.32 17.95
N HIS A 78 7.16 -3.11 17.42
CA HIS A 78 6.05 -2.50 16.66
C HIS A 78 6.36 -2.23 15.20
N GLY A 79 7.62 -2.38 14.79
CA GLY A 79 8.02 -2.15 13.42
C GLY A 79 7.65 -3.30 12.48
N GLY A 80 7.99 -3.15 11.21
CA GLY A 80 7.67 -4.15 10.19
C GLY A 80 7.82 -3.62 8.77
N ILE A 81 6.97 -4.06 7.86
CA ILE A 81 6.98 -3.67 6.45
C ILE A 81 5.80 -2.74 6.17
N THR A 82 6.07 -1.67 5.42
CA THR A 82 5.03 -0.81 4.81
C THR A 82 5.16 -0.87 3.31
N VAL A 83 4.05 -1.06 2.61
CA VAL A 83 3.99 -0.88 1.16
C VAL A 83 3.27 0.44 0.88
N SER A 84 3.94 1.32 0.15
CA SER A 84 3.53 2.66 -0.21
C SER A 84 3.93 2.97 -1.66
N GLY A 85 4.28 4.20 -2.00
CA GLY A 85 4.89 4.60 -3.26
C GLY A 85 4.00 5.44 -4.14
N GLY A 86 3.71 4.98 -5.37
CA GLY A 86 2.72 5.58 -6.24
C GLY A 86 1.31 5.30 -5.72
N GLU A 87 0.75 4.18 -6.10
CA GLU A 87 -0.49 3.63 -5.52
C GLU A 87 -0.32 2.11 -5.37
N ALA A 88 -0.15 1.66 -4.14
CA ALA A 88 0.14 0.27 -3.82
C ALA A 88 -0.92 -0.72 -4.35
N MET A 89 -2.21 -0.35 -4.27
CA MET A 89 -3.31 -1.20 -4.74
C MET A 89 -3.38 -1.37 -6.26
N LEU A 90 -2.59 -0.65 -7.06
CA LEU A 90 -2.45 -0.95 -8.49
C LEU A 90 -1.72 -2.27 -8.74
N GLN A 91 -0.94 -2.73 -7.77
CA GLN A 91 -0.21 -3.99 -7.79
C GLN A 91 -0.67 -4.90 -6.64
N ILE A 92 -1.99 -4.98 -6.42
CA ILE A 92 -2.62 -5.62 -5.27
C ILE A 92 -2.22 -7.09 -5.09
N ASP A 93 -2.00 -7.82 -6.19
CA ASP A 93 -1.59 -9.24 -6.15
C ASP A 93 -0.19 -9.39 -5.54
N PHE A 94 0.75 -8.52 -5.93
CA PHE A 94 2.09 -8.51 -5.35
C PHE A 94 2.07 -8.11 -3.88
N VAL A 95 1.31 -7.07 -3.53
CA VAL A 95 1.20 -6.61 -2.13
C VAL A 95 0.59 -7.69 -1.24
N THR A 96 -0.46 -8.36 -1.73
CA THR A 96 -1.10 -9.48 -1.02
C THR A 96 -0.13 -10.63 -0.81
N ALA A 97 0.63 -10.99 -1.85
CA ALA A 97 1.64 -12.05 -1.79
C ALA A 97 2.75 -11.71 -0.79
N LEU A 98 3.29 -10.48 -0.86
CA LEU A 98 4.34 -10.00 0.04
C LEU A 98 3.86 -10.03 1.50
N PHE A 99 2.66 -9.55 1.79
CA PHE A 99 2.12 -9.56 3.14
C PHE A 99 1.80 -10.97 3.62
N THR A 100 1.34 -11.87 2.74
CA THR A 100 1.12 -13.28 3.08
C THR A 100 2.40 -13.95 3.55
N GLU A 101 3.51 -13.79 2.83
CA GLU A 101 4.80 -14.34 3.22
C GLU A 101 5.37 -13.65 4.47
N ALA A 102 5.22 -12.31 4.58
CA ALA A 102 5.63 -11.56 5.76
C ALA A 102 4.88 -12.02 7.03
N LYS A 103 3.58 -12.30 6.94
CA LYS A 103 2.76 -12.79 8.06
C LYS A 103 3.22 -14.17 8.54
N LYS A 104 3.69 -15.07 7.67
CA LYS A 104 4.28 -16.37 8.07
C LYS A 104 5.51 -16.17 8.98
N LEU A 105 6.21 -15.04 8.82
CA LEU A 105 7.38 -14.67 9.62
C LEU A 105 7.02 -13.82 10.86
N GLY A 106 5.73 -13.58 11.12
CA GLY A 106 5.26 -12.75 12.24
C GLY A 106 5.58 -11.26 12.06
N ILE A 107 5.65 -10.77 10.83
CA ILE A 107 5.96 -9.37 10.53
C ILE A 107 4.66 -8.57 10.49
N HIS A 108 4.69 -7.38 11.10
CA HIS A 108 3.59 -6.41 11.01
C HIS A 108 3.57 -5.74 9.64
N CYS A 109 2.41 -5.79 8.96
CA CYS A 109 2.20 -5.31 7.60
C CYS A 109 1.32 -4.07 7.58
N THR A 110 1.81 -2.99 6.98
CA THR A 110 1.06 -1.73 6.80
C THR A 110 0.88 -1.45 5.32
N LEU A 111 -0.35 -1.20 4.92
CA LEU A 111 -0.71 -0.71 3.59
C LEU A 111 -0.89 0.81 3.65
N ASP A 112 -0.11 1.55 2.88
CA ASP A 112 -0.30 2.97 2.63
C ASP A 112 -0.86 3.17 1.22
N THR A 113 -2.07 3.70 1.12
CA THR A 113 -2.82 3.82 -0.14
C THR A 113 -3.69 5.06 -0.17
N CYS A 114 -3.89 5.63 -1.34
CA CYS A 114 -4.93 6.63 -1.56
C CYS A 114 -6.28 6.02 -1.95
N GLY A 115 -6.37 4.70 -2.11
CA GLY A 115 -7.60 3.99 -2.45
C GLY A 115 -8.09 4.19 -3.90
N PHE A 116 -7.35 4.90 -4.74
CA PHE A 116 -7.78 5.21 -6.10
C PHE A 116 -8.03 3.96 -6.96
N ALA A 117 -7.26 2.91 -6.74
CA ALA A 117 -7.37 1.66 -7.50
C ALA A 117 -8.62 0.84 -7.18
N TYR A 118 -9.31 1.15 -6.07
CA TYR A 118 -10.51 0.43 -5.65
C TYR A 118 -11.62 0.47 -6.69
N ARG A 119 -12.34 -0.65 -6.79
CA ARG A 119 -13.51 -0.80 -7.66
C ARG A 119 -14.62 -1.50 -6.88
N ASN A 120 -15.80 -0.91 -6.87
CA ASN A 120 -16.96 -1.47 -6.19
C ASN A 120 -17.62 -2.56 -7.06
N THR A 121 -16.94 -3.69 -7.20
CA THR A 121 -17.48 -4.91 -7.87
C THR A 121 -17.24 -6.12 -6.98
N PRO A 122 -18.13 -7.15 -7.03
CA PRO A 122 -17.97 -8.35 -6.20
C PRO A 122 -16.61 -9.02 -6.35
N GLU A 123 -16.10 -9.11 -7.58
CA GLU A 123 -14.81 -9.75 -7.88
C GLU A 123 -13.65 -8.98 -7.26
N TYR A 124 -13.73 -7.64 -7.26
CA TYR A 124 -12.67 -6.82 -6.67
C TYR A 124 -12.74 -6.80 -5.13
N HIS A 125 -13.94 -6.95 -4.55
CA HIS A 125 -14.09 -7.12 -3.10
C HIS A 125 -13.35 -8.36 -2.62
N GLU A 126 -13.49 -9.51 -3.30
CA GLU A 126 -12.75 -10.73 -2.93
C GLU A 126 -11.23 -10.54 -2.96
N VAL A 127 -10.72 -9.73 -3.88
CA VAL A 127 -9.28 -9.42 -3.96
C VAL A 127 -8.85 -8.51 -2.81
N VAL A 128 -9.65 -7.50 -2.49
CA VAL A 128 -9.40 -6.59 -1.36
C VAL A 128 -9.50 -7.34 -0.03
N ASP A 129 -10.48 -8.22 0.16
CA ASP A 129 -10.64 -9.01 1.37
C ASP A 129 -9.40 -9.90 1.64
N LYS A 130 -8.81 -10.48 0.59
CA LYS A 130 -7.56 -11.25 0.70
C LYS A 130 -6.39 -10.38 1.16
N LEU A 131 -6.25 -9.16 0.62
CA LEU A 131 -5.23 -8.21 1.04
C LEU A 131 -5.44 -7.81 2.51
N LEU A 132 -6.66 -7.46 2.88
CA LEU A 132 -6.98 -7.01 4.24
C LEU A 132 -6.78 -8.11 5.28
N ALA A 133 -7.04 -9.38 4.93
CA ALA A 133 -6.80 -10.52 5.82
C ALA A 133 -5.33 -10.69 6.25
N VAL A 134 -4.39 -10.11 5.50
CA VAL A 134 -2.94 -10.15 5.79
C VAL A 134 -2.35 -8.77 6.12
N THR A 135 -3.20 -7.75 6.29
CA THR A 135 -2.82 -6.38 6.60
C THR A 135 -3.17 -6.05 8.05
N ASP A 136 -2.22 -5.54 8.84
CA ASP A 136 -2.45 -5.15 10.24
C ASP A 136 -2.90 -3.68 10.37
N LEU A 137 -2.46 -2.82 9.45
CA LEU A 137 -2.79 -1.39 9.46
C LEU A 137 -2.98 -0.88 8.04
N VAL A 138 -4.04 -0.14 7.82
CA VAL A 138 -4.25 0.63 6.59
C VAL A 138 -4.08 2.13 6.90
N LEU A 139 -3.14 2.77 6.23
CA LEU A 139 -3.03 4.22 6.16
C LEU A 139 -3.76 4.66 4.89
N LEU A 140 -4.97 5.17 5.04
CA LEU A 140 -5.76 5.64 3.91
C LEU A 140 -5.64 7.16 3.78
N ASP A 141 -4.98 7.60 2.73
CA ASP A 141 -4.69 9.00 2.47
C ASP A 141 -5.82 9.65 1.65
N ILE A 142 -6.75 10.30 2.34
CA ILE A 142 -7.84 11.05 1.74
C ILE A 142 -7.33 12.42 1.31
N LYS A 143 -7.10 12.60 0.01
CA LYS A 143 -6.51 13.83 -0.52
C LYS A 143 -7.45 15.03 -0.43
N GLU A 144 -8.75 14.82 -0.60
CA GLU A 144 -9.81 15.81 -0.44
C GLU A 144 -11.18 15.10 -0.46
N ILE A 145 -12.13 15.54 0.36
CA ILE A 145 -13.47 14.94 0.45
C ILE A 145 -14.41 15.54 -0.61
N ASP A 146 -14.34 16.85 -0.85
CA ASP A 146 -15.14 17.50 -1.87
C ASP A 146 -14.74 17.01 -3.28
N PRO A 147 -15.68 16.48 -4.11
CA PRO A 147 -15.35 15.88 -5.39
C PRO A 147 -14.69 16.83 -6.38
N GLU A 148 -15.10 18.10 -6.42
CA GLU A 148 -14.55 19.08 -7.36
C GLU A 148 -13.16 19.52 -6.93
N GLN A 149 -12.95 19.75 -5.64
CA GLN A 149 -11.65 20.06 -5.08
C GLN A 149 -10.70 18.87 -5.22
N HIS A 150 -11.18 17.65 -4.96
CA HIS A 150 -10.39 16.44 -5.17
C HIS A 150 -9.90 16.33 -6.62
N LYS A 151 -10.80 16.52 -7.58
CA LYS A 151 -10.44 16.52 -9.01
C LYS A 151 -9.48 17.64 -9.36
N PHE A 152 -9.60 18.80 -8.73
CA PHE A 152 -8.67 19.92 -8.92
C PHE A 152 -7.25 19.56 -8.44
N VAL A 153 -7.11 19.01 -7.23
CA VAL A 153 -5.79 18.76 -6.63
C VAL A 153 -5.15 17.45 -7.09
N THR A 154 -5.94 16.44 -7.54
CA THR A 154 -5.42 15.09 -7.89
C THR A 154 -5.58 14.73 -9.35
N ARG A 155 -6.39 15.47 -10.12
CA ARG A 155 -6.81 15.18 -11.49
C ARG A 155 -7.66 13.92 -11.65
N GLN A 156 -8.18 13.35 -10.56
CA GLN A 156 -9.00 12.14 -10.54
C GLN A 156 -10.27 12.34 -9.68
N PRO A 157 -11.35 11.59 -9.94
CA PRO A 157 -12.52 11.57 -9.05
C PRO A 157 -12.20 10.81 -7.75
N ASN A 158 -12.96 11.11 -6.67
CA ASN A 158 -12.81 10.42 -5.38
C ASN A 158 -13.91 9.41 -5.07
N LYS A 159 -14.85 9.16 -5.97
CA LYS A 159 -16.00 8.28 -5.71
C LYS A 159 -15.59 6.90 -5.19
N ASN A 160 -14.67 6.24 -5.88
CA ASN A 160 -14.18 4.91 -5.51
C ASN A 160 -13.41 4.91 -4.18
N ILE A 161 -12.72 6.00 -3.85
CA ILE A 161 -12.03 6.18 -2.56
C ILE A 161 -13.06 6.24 -1.43
N LEU A 162 -14.13 7.03 -1.61
CA LEU A 162 -15.20 7.13 -0.62
C LEU A 162 -16.00 5.83 -0.48
N GLU A 163 -16.17 5.06 -1.56
CA GLU A 163 -16.76 3.72 -1.53
C GLU A 163 -15.88 2.73 -0.76
N LEU A 164 -14.55 2.77 -0.94
CA LEU A 164 -13.60 1.97 -0.15
C LEU A 164 -13.70 2.30 1.34
N ILE A 165 -13.76 3.58 1.71
CA ILE A 165 -13.91 4.01 3.12
C ILE A 165 -15.16 3.39 3.73
N ASN A 166 -16.30 3.48 3.05
CA ASN A 166 -17.56 2.93 3.55
C ASN A 166 -17.48 1.41 3.75
N GLY A 167 -16.83 0.67 2.85
CA GLY A 167 -16.56 -0.76 3.01
C GLY A 167 -15.64 -1.06 4.19
N LEU A 168 -14.50 -0.37 4.28
CA LEU A 168 -13.52 -0.58 5.36
C LEU A 168 -14.09 -0.30 6.75
N VAL A 169 -14.92 0.75 6.91
CA VAL A 169 -15.50 1.13 8.21
C VAL A 169 -16.57 0.16 8.67
N LEU A 170 -17.32 -0.46 7.74
CA LEU A 170 -18.45 -1.34 8.07
C LEU A 170 -18.03 -2.79 8.30
N ASP A 171 -16.96 -3.27 7.68
CA ASP A 171 -16.67 -4.70 7.59
C ASP A 171 -15.41 -5.16 8.34
N LEU A 172 -14.61 -4.24 8.92
CA LEU A 172 -13.32 -4.60 9.53
C LEU A 172 -13.18 -4.15 10.99
N PRO A 173 -13.67 -4.95 11.94
CA PRO A 173 -13.54 -4.64 13.37
C PRO A 173 -12.12 -4.77 13.93
N HIS A 174 -11.16 -5.30 13.15
CA HIS A 174 -9.81 -5.64 13.63
C HIS A 174 -8.65 -4.95 12.89
N THR A 175 -8.90 -4.29 11.77
CA THR A 175 -7.87 -3.53 11.05
C THR A 175 -7.90 -2.07 11.48
N LEU A 176 -6.80 -1.58 12.04
CA LEU A 176 -6.69 -0.18 12.40
C LEU A 176 -6.59 0.66 11.12
N ILE A 177 -7.55 1.55 10.90
CA ILE A 177 -7.55 2.50 9.79
C ILE A 177 -7.11 3.86 10.33
N LYS A 178 -6.01 4.37 9.83
CA LYS A 178 -5.59 5.74 10.08
C LYS A 178 -5.92 6.59 8.84
N LEU A 179 -6.87 7.49 8.99
CA LEU A 179 -7.17 8.46 7.96
C LEU A 179 -6.11 9.55 7.98
N VAL A 180 -5.46 9.78 6.86
CA VAL A 180 -4.50 10.87 6.68
C VAL A 180 -5.17 11.89 5.76
N GLU A 181 -5.56 13.03 6.31
CA GLU A 181 -6.07 14.15 5.53
C GLU A 181 -4.89 14.99 5.06
N ALA A 182 -4.85 15.29 3.75
CA ALA A 182 -3.83 16.19 3.23
C ALA A 182 -4.00 17.58 3.89
N ALA A 183 -2.91 18.09 4.43
CA ALA A 183 -2.90 19.43 5.00
C ALA A 183 -3.39 20.43 3.94
N LYS A 184 -4.38 21.25 4.30
CA LYS A 184 -4.77 22.39 3.46
C LYS A 184 -3.55 23.30 3.31
N ALA A 185 -3.03 23.35 2.08
CA ALA A 185 -1.95 24.27 1.72
C ALA A 185 -2.47 25.70 1.68
#